data_4b114e272a7cbbfb9d1d2d23a9e8d2e8
#
_entry.id   4b114e272a7cbbfb9d1d2d23a9e8d2e8
#
_cell.length_a   1.000
_cell.length_b   1.000
_cell.length_c   1.000
_cell.angle_alpha   90.00
_cell.angle_beta   90.00
_cell.angle_gamma   90.00
#
_symmetry.space_group_name_H-M   'P 1'
#
loop_
_entity.id
_entity.type
_entity.pdbx_description
1 polymer ?
#
loop_
_entity_poly.entity_id
_entity_poly.type
_entity_poly.pdbx_seq_one_letter_code
_entity_poly.pdbx_strand_id
1 'polypeptide(L)'
;MRDRDIHKARALVVEPQATMRNVLSSQLRDFGVGQIKAIKSASEARMLLEQEAFDIVLCSREFEGSHESGQDLFDELWRENQLSHSTVFIMLCDKVAYHQVVEAAESSLDGIIVRPCSATELQGRLFEARKRKRELAPVLEALDSGQDEQALALAMRRWVSQQPYGAWCGRLAGELLLRLGRPADALKVFETLAGPAGAPWALLGAARAQLAASHLPQAQSLVQRVLAAEPGNADAHDLEGRLLIEQCQFDRALQAYQRAVEVTPSCLLRNQHVGALAFYQGQARVAAKHLSAAVSLGVQSKLFDALTLALLALLHADANDLPGLRGAAGQLAQYRQRFSGSLRLMRLEQGVQVLLRKAEGKADESLELLRRLSATAGDDAFDLEAANLLLGLWARAPEGTRLGAEHEALVRRIGLRFCSSRAISEVLMGAARRDATVVEWLQACQHSIGAVAERAMERFVAGDTPAALALLLDCVREHPNAKLIEQVLALGQRAARAAGVPALPELQPALDEARQLHARSCRAANHIAGIQRSGRSPGGLQLRMRKQETAYAAGA
;
A
#
# COMPACT_ATOMS: atom_id res chain seq x y z
N MET A 1 27.72 0.06 -29.35
CA MET A 1 28.67 0.05 -28.23
C MET A 1 28.70 -1.36 -27.67
N ARG A 2 29.88 -2.05 -27.61
CA ARG A 2 29.94 -3.46 -27.19
C ARG A 2 29.89 -3.54 -25.65
N ASP A 3 28.94 -4.31 -25.12
CA ASP A 3 28.89 -4.67 -23.71
C ASP A 3 29.95 -5.77 -23.45
N ARG A 4 31.09 -5.41 -22.84
CA ARG A 4 32.23 -6.32 -22.64
C ARG A 4 31.94 -7.52 -21.75
N ASP A 5 30.91 -7.40 -20.86
CA ASP A 5 30.58 -8.43 -19.88
C ASP A 5 29.28 -9.20 -20.19
N ILE A 6 28.71 -9.01 -21.38
CA ILE A 6 27.47 -9.69 -21.77
C ILE A 6 27.62 -11.21 -21.79
N HIS A 7 28.82 -11.72 -22.08
CA HIS A 7 29.14 -13.14 -22.10
C HIS A 7 29.07 -13.83 -20.72
N LYS A 8 29.09 -13.04 -19.63
CA LYS A 8 28.89 -13.54 -18.25
C LYS A 8 27.43 -13.46 -17.83
N ALA A 9 26.60 -12.72 -18.56
CA ALA A 9 25.23 -12.46 -18.18
C ALA A 9 24.36 -13.73 -18.28
N ARG A 10 23.48 -13.88 -17.31
CA ARG A 10 22.45 -14.92 -17.25
C ARG A 10 21.11 -14.31 -17.64
N ALA A 11 20.47 -14.88 -18.65
CA ALA A 11 19.17 -14.41 -19.13
C ALA A 11 18.08 -15.45 -18.91
N LEU A 12 16.89 -14.97 -18.54
CA LEU A 12 15.66 -15.73 -18.47
C LEU A 12 14.69 -15.21 -19.54
N VAL A 13 14.19 -16.10 -20.38
CA VAL A 13 13.14 -15.84 -21.37
C VAL A 13 11.85 -16.50 -20.90
N VAL A 14 10.83 -15.72 -20.61
CA VAL A 14 9.51 -16.18 -20.18
C VAL A 14 8.50 -15.89 -21.29
N GLU A 15 8.23 -16.89 -22.12
CA GLU A 15 7.43 -16.76 -23.33
C GLU A 15 6.61 -18.02 -23.58
N PRO A 16 5.26 -17.95 -23.62
CA PRO A 16 4.40 -19.12 -23.81
C PRO A 16 4.56 -19.76 -25.19
N GLN A 17 4.75 -18.97 -26.26
CA GLN A 17 4.85 -19.46 -27.62
C GLN A 17 6.24 -20.04 -27.91
N ALA A 18 6.33 -21.35 -28.22
CA ALA A 18 7.59 -22.04 -28.43
C ALA A 18 8.46 -21.43 -29.54
N THR A 19 7.85 -21.03 -30.66
CA THR A 19 8.54 -20.39 -31.78
C THR A 19 9.18 -19.08 -31.36
N MET A 20 8.42 -18.21 -30.69
CA MET A 20 8.92 -16.91 -30.23
C MET A 20 10.00 -17.08 -29.16
N ARG A 21 9.82 -18.04 -28.24
CA ARG A 21 10.80 -18.38 -27.20
C ARG A 21 12.14 -18.78 -27.81
N ASN A 22 12.11 -19.57 -28.89
CA ASN A 22 13.31 -19.97 -29.62
C ASN A 22 13.97 -18.79 -30.34
N VAL A 23 13.19 -17.92 -30.99
CA VAL A 23 13.68 -16.70 -31.66
C VAL A 23 14.38 -15.78 -30.67
N LEU A 24 13.74 -15.46 -29.54
CA LEU A 24 14.33 -14.62 -28.49
C LEU A 24 15.61 -15.23 -27.92
N SER A 25 15.62 -16.53 -27.69
CA SER A 25 16.80 -17.25 -27.20
C SER A 25 17.95 -17.22 -28.21
N SER A 26 17.66 -17.33 -29.51
CA SER A 26 18.67 -17.21 -30.59
C SER A 26 19.22 -15.78 -30.63
N GLN A 27 18.35 -14.77 -30.61
CA GLN A 27 18.79 -13.36 -30.63
C GLN A 27 19.70 -13.05 -29.43
N LEU A 28 19.36 -13.51 -28.22
CA LEU A 28 20.21 -13.30 -27.05
C LEU A 28 21.59 -13.98 -27.20
N ARG A 29 21.67 -15.18 -27.82
CA ARG A 29 22.96 -15.80 -28.15
C ARG A 29 23.77 -15.00 -29.16
N ASP A 30 23.10 -14.48 -30.20
CA ASP A 30 23.72 -13.62 -31.22
C ASP A 30 24.24 -12.31 -30.60
N PHE A 31 23.60 -11.81 -29.55
CA PHE A 31 24.07 -10.66 -28.76
C PHE A 31 25.26 -11.01 -27.85
N GLY A 32 25.56 -12.28 -27.66
CA GLY A 32 26.68 -12.78 -26.87
C GLY A 32 26.35 -13.10 -25.41
N VAL A 33 25.07 -13.26 -25.04
CA VAL A 33 24.65 -13.65 -23.67
C VAL A 33 25.15 -15.06 -23.35
N GLY A 34 25.80 -15.21 -22.17
CA GLY A 34 26.50 -16.44 -21.82
C GLY A 34 25.59 -17.62 -21.46
N GLN A 35 24.59 -17.39 -20.65
CA GLN A 35 23.64 -18.41 -20.21
C GLN A 35 22.19 -17.97 -20.43
N ILE A 36 21.40 -18.84 -21.04
CA ILE A 36 20.00 -18.53 -21.35
C ILE A 36 19.13 -19.69 -20.87
N LYS A 37 18.20 -19.41 -19.97
CA LYS A 37 17.08 -20.28 -19.63
C LYS A 37 15.81 -19.78 -20.30
N ALA A 38 15.00 -20.71 -20.81
CA ALA A 38 13.78 -20.36 -21.53
C ALA A 38 12.62 -21.23 -21.02
N ILE A 39 11.56 -20.58 -20.57
CA ILE A 39 10.40 -21.19 -19.91
C ILE A 39 9.10 -20.65 -20.49
N LYS A 40 7.98 -21.33 -20.21
CA LYS A 40 6.69 -21.04 -20.86
C LYS A 40 5.66 -20.33 -19.98
N SER A 41 5.85 -20.32 -18.65
CA SER A 41 4.83 -19.85 -17.71
C SER A 41 5.37 -18.91 -16.64
N ALA A 42 4.50 -18.05 -16.10
CA ALA A 42 4.80 -17.16 -14.98
C ALA A 42 5.14 -17.95 -13.70
N SER A 43 4.47 -19.07 -13.46
CA SER A 43 4.72 -19.92 -12.29
C SER A 43 6.11 -20.56 -12.30
N GLU A 44 6.59 -21.04 -13.47
CA GLU A 44 7.96 -21.53 -13.62
C GLU A 44 8.98 -20.39 -13.43
N ALA A 45 8.66 -19.19 -13.97
CA ALA A 45 9.52 -18.02 -13.80
C ALA A 45 9.68 -17.63 -12.34
N ARG A 46 8.58 -17.63 -11.58
CA ARG A 46 8.59 -17.36 -10.14
C ARG A 46 9.53 -18.30 -9.39
N MET A 47 9.36 -19.62 -9.59
CA MET A 47 10.21 -20.61 -8.92
C MET A 47 11.70 -20.43 -9.25
N LEU A 48 12.03 -20.13 -10.51
CA LEU A 48 13.41 -19.92 -10.91
C LEU A 48 14.00 -18.63 -10.35
N LEU A 49 13.24 -17.53 -10.35
CA LEU A 49 13.70 -16.24 -9.86
C LEU A 49 13.79 -16.18 -8.32
N GLU A 50 13.08 -17.06 -7.62
CA GLU A 50 13.24 -17.29 -6.18
C GLU A 50 14.54 -18.05 -5.84
N GLN A 51 15.01 -18.92 -6.73
CA GLN A 51 16.15 -19.78 -6.49
C GLN A 51 17.46 -19.27 -7.09
N GLU A 52 17.37 -18.53 -8.20
CA GLU A 52 18.51 -18.11 -8.99
C GLU A 52 18.43 -16.64 -9.40
N ALA A 53 19.58 -15.96 -9.38
CA ALA A 53 19.69 -14.60 -9.88
C ALA A 53 19.90 -14.58 -11.40
N PHE A 54 19.24 -13.65 -12.08
CA PHE A 54 19.39 -13.39 -13.50
C PHE A 54 19.71 -11.91 -13.74
N ASP A 55 20.60 -11.62 -14.69
CA ASP A 55 20.96 -10.26 -15.09
C ASP A 55 19.94 -9.66 -16.05
N ILE A 56 19.25 -10.52 -16.81
CA ILE A 56 18.31 -10.15 -17.87
C ILE A 56 17.08 -11.01 -17.74
N VAL A 57 15.91 -10.41 -17.75
CA VAL A 57 14.60 -11.08 -17.87
C VAL A 57 13.85 -10.48 -19.04
N LEU A 58 13.53 -11.30 -20.04
CA LEU A 58 12.60 -10.97 -21.11
C LEU A 58 11.30 -11.70 -20.81
N CYS A 59 10.23 -10.99 -20.52
CA CYS A 59 8.97 -11.58 -20.09
C CYS A 59 7.82 -11.15 -20.99
N SER A 60 7.07 -12.12 -21.51
CA SER A 60 5.81 -11.84 -22.19
C SER A 60 4.80 -11.26 -21.19
N ARG A 61 4.03 -10.26 -21.62
CA ARG A 61 2.97 -9.68 -20.81
C ARG A 61 1.81 -10.64 -20.64
N GLU A 62 1.46 -11.37 -21.68
CA GLU A 62 0.28 -12.23 -21.73
C GLU A 62 0.70 -13.71 -21.75
N PHE A 63 0.02 -14.53 -20.94
CA PHE A 63 0.18 -15.97 -20.90
C PHE A 63 -1.14 -16.62 -21.31
N GLU A 64 -1.16 -17.34 -22.42
CA GLU A 64 -2.35 -18.04 -22.93
C GLU A 64 -2.92 -18.98 -21.86
N GLY A 65 -4.22 -18.87 -21.60
CA GLY A 65 -4.94 -19.72 -20.64
C GLY A 65 -4.68 -19.38 -19.17
N SER A 66 -3.96 -18.30 -18.86
CA SER A 66 -3.72 -17.82 -17.50
C SER A 66 -4.39 -16.44 -17.30
N HIS A 67 -4.92 -16.22 -16.10
CA HIS A 67 -5.36 -14.89 -15.67
C HIS A 67 -4.17 -14.02 -15.17
N GLU A 68 -3.00 -14.62 -14.96
CA GLU A 68 -1.79 -13.98 -14.49
C GLU A 68 -1.04 -13.35 -15.66
N SER A 69 -0.64 -12.10 -15.54
CA SER A 69 0.16 -11.39 -16.54
C SER A 69 1.64 -11.33 -16.14
N GLY A 70 2.51 -11.05 -17.11
CA GLY A 70 3.92 -10.75 -16.84
C GLY A 70 4.11 -9.51 -15.97
N GLN A 71 3.14 -8.57 -16.00
CA GLN A 71 3.14 -7.40 -15.13
C GLN A 71 2.90 -7.81 -13.67
N ASP A 72 1.93 -8.69 -13.40
CA ASP A 72 1.65 -9.20 -12.06
C ASP A 72 2.87 -9.95 -11.50
N LEU A 73 3.52 -10.76 -12.35
CA LEU A 73 4.75 -11.46 -11.98
C LEU A 73 5.87 -10.48 -11.60
N PHE A 74 6.09 -9.42 -12.42
CA PHE A 74 7.10 -8.40 -12.11
C PHE A 74 6.80 -7.69 -10.80
N ASP A 75 5.58 -7.19 -10.63
CA ASP A 75 5.16 -6.44 -9.45
C ASP A 75 5.28 -7.28 -8.17
N GLU A 76 4.96 -8.57 -8.27
CA GLU A 76 5.13 -9.53 -7.19
C GLU A 76 6.60 -9.72 -6.81
N LEU A 77 7.45 -10.09 -7.77
CA LEU A 77 8.88 -10.34 -7.56
C LEU A 77 9.62 -9.08 -7.06
N TRP A 78 9.23 -7.92 -7.58
CA TRP A 78 9.77 -6.64 -7.15
C TRP A 78 9.41 -6.33 -5.69
N ARG A 79 8.16 -6.53 -5.31
CA ARG A 79 7.65 -6.28 -3.95
C ARG A 79 8.28 -7.22 -2.92
N GLU A 80 8.48 -8.48 -3.29
CA GLU A 80 9.04 -9.53 -2.43
C GLU A 80 10.58 -9.47 -2.32
N ASN A 81 11.23 -8.49 -2.95
CA ASN A 81 12.69 -8.38 -3.03
C ASN A 81 13.37 -9.60 -3.67
N GLN A 82 12.68 -10.29 -4.59
CA GLN A 82 13.21 -11.46 -5.32
C GLN A 82 13.92 -11.08 -6.61
N LEU A 83 13.74 -9.85 -7.09
CA LEU A 83 14.50 -9.30 -8.21
C LEU A 83 15.56 -8.33 -7.70
N SER A 84 16.84 -8.48 -8.06
CA SER A 84 17.84 -7.45 -7.77
C SER A 84 17.54 -6.16 -8.53
N HIS A 85 17.84 -5.01 -7.93
CA HIS A 85 17.76 -3.72 -8.63
C HIS A 85 18.69 -3.67 -9.85
N SER A 86 19.72 -4.50 -9.90
CA SER A 86 20.64 -4.64 -11.04
C SER A 86 20.06 -5.46 -12.18
N THR A 87 19.03 -6.29 -11.98
CA THR A 87 18.38 -7.08 -13.03
C THR A 87 17.69 -6.16 -14.03
N VAL A 88 17.96 -6.38 -15.31
CA VAL A 88 17.24 -5.72 -16.41
C VAL A 88 15.99 -6.52 -16.72
N PHE A 89 14.81 -5.92 -16.51
CA PHE A 89 13.53 -6.55 -16.82
C PHE A 89 12.84 -5.82 -17.98
N ILE A 90 12.68 -6.53 -19.11
CA ILE A 90 12.01 -6.03 -20.31
C ILE A 90 10.71 -6.79 -20.53
N MET A 91 9.60 -6.06 -20.64
CA MET A 91 8.29 -6.61 -20.96
C MET A 91 8.06 -6.66 -22.46
N LEU A 92 7.55 -7.77 -22.96
CA LEU A 92 7.20 -7.98 -24.36
C LEU A 92 5.68 -7.99 -24.50
N CYS A 93 5.13 -7.15 -25.39
CA CYS A 93 3.69 -6.98 -25.60
C CYS A 93 3.33 -7.19 -27.08
N ASP A 94 2.19 -7.83 -27.40
CA ASP A 94 1.75 -8.01 -28.80
C ASP A 94 0.99 -6.80 -29.31
N LYS A 95 0.20 -6.17 -28.46
CA LYS A 95 -0.52 -4.93 -28.73
C LYS A 95 -0.39 -4.02 -27.55
N VAL A 96 -0.34 -2.73 -27.79
CA VAL A 96 -0.24 -1.75 -26.71
C VAL A 96 -1.50 -0.89 -26.75
N ALA A 97 -2.43 -1.16 -25.84
CA ALA A 97 -3.50 -0.23 -25.54
C ALA A 97 -2.93 0.90 -24.62
N TYR A 98 -3.51 2.10 -24.70
CA TYR A 98 -3.05 3.26 -23.93
C TYR A 98 -2.91 2.95 -22.42
N HIS A 99 -3.90 2.27 -21.83
CA HIS A 99 -3.85 1.88 -20.41
C HIS A 99 -2.68 0.96 -20.07
N GLN A 100 -2.26 0.09 -21.00
CA GLN A 100 -1.13 -0.82 -20.80
C GLN A 100 0.21 -0.07 -20.82
N VAL A 101 0.34 0.99 -21.64
CA VAL A 101 1.52 1.87 -21.61
C VAL A 101 1.58 2.61 -20.29
N VAL A 102 0.45 3.09 -19.80
CA VAL A 102 0.36 3.78 -18.51
C VAL A 102 0.77 2.86 -17.37
N GLU A 103 0.18 1.66 -17.28
CA GLU A 103 0.53 0.66 -16.25
C GLU A 103 2.02 0.32 -16.25
N ALA A 104 2.59 0.14 -17.43
CA ALA A 104 4.01 -0.21 -17.55
C ALA A 104 4.95 0.98 -17.32
N ALA A 105 4.54 2.21 -17.66
CA ALA A 105 5.27 3.43 -17.33
C ALA A 105 5.25 3.72 -15.82
N GLU A 106 4.20 3.29 -15.14
CA GLU A 106 4.04 3.36 -13.69
C GLU A 106 4.88 2.30 -12.95
N SER A 107 5.23 1.19 -13.61
CA SER A 107 6.09 0.15 -13.05
C SER A 107 7.57 0.50 -13.21
N SER A 108 8.42 -0.09 -12.36
CA SER A 108 9.87 0.11 -12.44
C SER A 108 10.55 -0.74 -13.51
N LEU A 109 9.84 -1.07 -14.60
CA LEU A 109 10.37 -1.82 -15.74
C LEU A 109 11.50 -1.05 -16.44
N ASP A 110 12.49 -1.78 -16.92
CA ASP A 110 13.61 -1.20 -17.67
C ASP A 110 13.25 -0.89 -19.13
N GLY A 111 12.20 -1.53 -19.63
CA GLY A 111 11.68 -1.27 -20.96
C GLY A 111 10.46 -2.10 -21.32
N ILE A 112 9.73 -1.62 -22.32
CA ILE A 112 8.64 -2.33 -22.98
C ILE A 112 8.98 -2.40 -24.44
N ILE A 113 8.77 -3.56 -25.03
CA ILE A 113 8.97 -3.80 -26.45
C ILE A 113 7.69 -4.36 -27.04
N VAL A 114 7.19 -3.69 -28.10
CA VAL A 114 6.01 -4.13 -28.83
C VAL A 114 6.43 -5.09 -29.95
N ARG A 115 5.81 -6.24 -30.00
CA ARG A 115 6.03 -7.22 -31.07
C ARG A 115 5.13 -6.93 -32.29
N PRO A 116 5.62 -7.16 -33.53
CA PRO A 116 6.97 -7.66 -33.87
C PRO A 116 8.04 -6.59 -33.71
N CYS A 117 9.18 -6.96 -33.09
CA CYS A 117 10.34 -6.08 -32.95
C CYS A 117 11.55 -6.65 -33.72
N SER A 118 12.41 -5.77 -34.20
CA SER A 118 13.67 -6.19 -34.83
C SER A 118 14.72 -6.63 -33.79
N ALA A 119 15.64 -7.51 -34.19
CA ALA A 119 16.77 -7.89 -33.33
C ALA A 119 17.60 -6.68 -32.90
N THR A 120 17.77 -5.71 -33.80
CA THR A 120 18.51 -4.46 -33.55
C THR A 120 17.82 -3.60 -32.48
N GLU A 121 16.49 -3.50 -32.50
CA GLU A 121 15.72 -2.77 -31.49
C GLU A 121 15.83 -3.43 -30.11
N LEU A 122 15.63 -4.74 -30.03
CA LEU A 122 15.79 -5.50 -28.78
C LEU A 122 17.22 -5.33 -28.23
N GLN A 123 18.24 -5.47 -29.09
CA GLN A 123 19.64 -5.28 -28.71
C GLN A 123 19.91 -3.88 -28.16
N GLY A 124 19.43 -2.85 -28.85
CA GLY A 124 19.60 -1.45 -28.44
C GLY A 124 19.00 -1.17 -27.07
N ARG A 125 17.75 -1.60 -26.86
CA ARG A 125 17.04 -1.45 -25.57
C ARG A 125 17.74 -2.19 -24.45
N LEU A 126 18.13 -3.44 -24.70
CA LEU A 126 18.83 -4.28 -23.72
C LEU A 126 20.17 -3.69 -23.29
N PHE A 127 20.99 -3.27 -24.26
CA PHE A 127 22.33 -2.74 -23.98
C PHE A 127 22.27 -1.38 -23.26
N GLU A 128 21.32 -0.52 -23.60
CA GLU A 128 21.13 0.74 -22.91
C GLU A 128 20.67 0.54 -21.46
N ALA A 129 19.73 -0.40 -21.23
CA ALA A 129 19.28 -0.73 -19.88
C ALA A 129 20.43 -1.33 -19.05
N ARG A 130 21.23 -2.25 -19.59
CA ARG A 130 22.40 -2.81 -18.91
C ARG A 130 23.46 -1.77 -18.61
N LYS A 131 23.73 -0.85 -19.56
CA LYS A 131 24.64 0.28 -19.34
C LYS A 131 24.18 1.12 -18.16
N ARG A 132 22.90 1.51 -18.13
CA ARG A 132 22.32 2.27 -17.03
C ARG A 132 22.51 1.56 -15.70
N LYS A 133 22.18 0.25 -15.60
CA LYS A 133 22.32 -0.52 -14.36
C LYS A 133 23.77 -0.58 -13.88
N ARG A 134 24.72 -0.78 -14.76
CA ARG A 134 26.16 -0.78 -14.39
C ARG A 134 26.64 0.57 -13.87
N GLU A 135 26.26 1.65 -14.54
CA GLU A 135 26.65 2.98 -14.08
C GLU A 135 26.04 3.36 -12.74
N LEU A 136 24.87 2.81 -12.44
CA LEU A 136 24.15 3.02 -11.17
C LEU A 136 24.46 1.95 -10.12
N ALA A 137 25.34 0.97 -10.40
CA ALA A 137 25.60 -0.17 -9.52
C ALA A 137 25.81 0.21 -8.04
N PRO A 138 26.62 1.22 -7.66
CA PRO A 138 26.80 1.56 -6.25
C PRO A 138 25.51 2.01 -5.55
N VAL A 139 24.61 2.70 -6.29
CA VAL A 139 23.31 3.13 -5.76
C VAL A 139 22.38 1.94 -5.61
N LEU A 140 22.35 1.05 -6.62
CA LEU A 140 21.48 -0.11 -6.66
C LEU A 140 21.88 -1.16 -5.60
N GLU A 141 23.17 -1.37 -5.38
CA GLU A 141 23.73 -2.25 -4.33
C GLU A 141 23.37 -1.74 -2.93
N ALA A 142 23.43 -0.43 -2.70
CA ALA A 142 23.00 0.17 -1.44
C ALA A 142 21.49 -0.04 -1.20
N LEU A 143 20.67 0.06 -2.26
CA LEU A 143 19.22 -0.24 -2.19
C LEU A 143 18.97 -1.72 -1.90
N ASP A 144 19.67 -2.65 -2.59
CA ASP A 144 19.54 -4.08 -2.38
C ASP A 144 19.95 -4.50 -0.97
N SER A 145 20.91 -3.78 -0.37
CA SER A 145 21.38 -3.96 1.01
C SER A 145 20.48 -3.27 2.04
N GLY A 146 19.42 -2.55 1.64
CA GLY A 146 18.55 -1.81 2.54
C GLY A 146 19.18 -0.59 3.21
N GLN A 147 20.30 -0.10 2.68
CA GLN A 147 21.06 1.04 3.21
C GLN A 147 20.54 2.36 2.60
N ASP A 148 19.32 2.75 2.97
CA ASP A 148 18.62 3.88 2.36
C ASP A 148 19.35 5.21 2.45
N GLU A 149 20.00 5.51 3.59
CA GLU A 149 20.79 6.75 3.76
C GLU A 149 22.02 6.75 2.85
N GLN A 150 22.69 5.61 2.66
CA GLN A 150 23.82 5.49 1.76
C GLN A 150 23.36 5.62 0.31
N ALA A 151 22.25 4.95 -0.07
CA ALA A 151 21.66 5.08 -1.39
C ALA A 151 21.28 6.53 -1.69
N LEU A 152 20.69 7.23 -0.71
CA LEU A 152 20.35 8.65 -0.81
C LEU A 152 21.60 9.50 -1.06
N ALA A 153 22.66 9.32 -0.26
CA ALA A 153 23.90 10.10 -0.40
C ALA A 153 24.53 9.91 -1.79
N LEU A 154 24.60 8.66 -2.29
CA LEU A 154 25.13 8.33 -3.61
C LEU A 154 24.26 8.91 -4.74
N ALA A 155 22.94 8.82 -4.62
CA ALA A 155 22.00 9.34 -5.60
C ALA A 155 22.07 10.88 -5.65
N MET A 156 22.07 11.56 -4.51
CA MET A 156 22.19 13.02 -4.42
C MET A 156 23.50 13.51 -5.03
N ARG A 157 24.63 12.86 -4.68
CA ARG A 157 25.93 13.20 -5.24
C ARG A 157 25.92 13.13 -6.77
N ARG A 158 25.37 12.05 -7.32
CA ARG A 158 25.32 11.83 -8.77
C ARG A 158 24.41 12.86 -9.47
N TRP A 159 23.29 13.21 -8.87
CA TRP A 159 22.37 14.22 -9.36
C TRP A 159 22.98 15.62 -9.37
N VAL A 160 23.52 16.07 -8.22
CA VAL A 160 24.12 17.41 -8.09
C VAL A 160 25.32 17.58 -9.01
N SER A 161 26.14 16.53 -9.18
CA SER A 161 27.29 16.56 -10.10
C SER A 161 26.92 16.39 -11.58
N GLN A 162 25.64 16.39 -11.93
CA GLN A 162 25.12 16.24 -13.30
C GLN A 162 25.73 15.05 -14.08
N GLN A 163 25.99 13.95 -13.39
CA GLN A 163 26.52 12.73 -14.00
C GLN A 163 25.44 12.04 -14.85
N PRO A 164 25.82 11.10 -15.75
CA PRO A 164 24.85 10.31 -16.49
C PRO A 164 23.79 9.70 -15.58
N TYR A 165 22.52 9.74 -16.00
CA TYR A 165 21.33 9.32 -15.21
C TYR A 165 21.09 10.14 -13.92
N GLY A 166 21.66 11.35 -13.81
CA GLY A 166 21.49 12.22 -12.64
C GLY A 166 20.02 12.56 -12.35
N ALA A 167 19.20 12.83 -13.37
CA ALA A 167 17.77 13.11 -13.19
C ALA A 167 17.02 11.90 -12.56
N TRP A 168 17.34 10.68 -12.96
CA TRP A 168 16.81 9.47 -12.35
C TRP A 168 17.26 9.34 -10.88
N CYS A 169 18.53 9.63 -10.59
CA CYS A 169 19.05 9.66 -9.23
C CYS A 169 18.37 10.74 -8.37
N GLY A 170 18.06 11.90 -8.94
CA GLY A 170 17.28 12.93 -8.24
C GLY A 170 15.86 12.46 -7.89
N ARG A 171 15.18 11.79 -8.85
CA ARG A 171 13.87 11.17 -8.58
C ARG A 171 13.96 10.13 -7.45
N LEU A 172 14.94 9.24 -7.52
CA LEU A 172 15.20 8.25 -6.46
C LEU A 172 15.48 8.91 -5.11
N ALA A 173 16.28 9.97 -5.07
CA ALA A 173 16.59 10.71 -3.85
C ALA A 173 15.32 11.32 -3.22
N GLY A 174 14.42 11.89 -4.03
CA GLY A 174 13.12 12.38 -3.56
C GLY A 174 12.28 11.28 -2.91
N GLU A 175 12.22 10.08 -3.52
CA GLU A 175 11.51 8.92 -2.95
C GLU A 175 12.15 8.43 -1.63
N LEU A 176 13.49 8.35 -1.59
CA LEU A 176 14.20 7.95 -0.38
C LEU A 176 14.00 8.95 0.76
N LEU A 177 13.99 10.26 0.47
CA LEU A 177 13.71 11.29 1.46
C LEU A 177 12.30 11.17 2.04
N LEU A 178 11.28 10.86 1.19
CA LEU A 178 9.92 10.59 1.68
C LEU A 178 9.90 9.36 2.58
N ARG A 179 10.56 8.27 2.18
CA ARG A 179 10.65 7.03 2.96
C ARG A 179 11.38 7.21 4.29
N LEU A 180 12.37 8.10 4.34
CA LEU A 180 13.12 8.45 5.55
C LEU A 180 12.40 9.49 6.43
N GLY A 181 11.17 9.90 6.09
CA GLY A 181 10.41 10.88 6.86
C GLY A 181 10.95 12.32 6.76
N ARG A 182 11.59 12.67 5.64
CA ARG A 182 12.17 13.99 5.37
C ARG A 182 11.41 14.72 4.24
N PRO A 183 10.11 15.01 4.41
CA PRO A 183 9.27 15.54 3.33
C PRO A 183 9.68 16.95 2.88
N ALA A 184 10.21 17.79 3.78
CA ALA A 184 10.67 19.14 3.41
C ALA A 184 11.87 19.10 2.44
N ASP A 185 12.79 18.16 2.62
CA ASP A 185 13.92 17.98 1.70
C ASP A 185 13.48 17.34 0.39
N ALA A 186 12.55 16.36 0.46
CA ALA A 186 11.96 15.74 -0.72
C ALA A 186 11.26 16.78 -1.60
N LEU A 187 10.52 17.71 -1.01
CA LEU A 187 9.85 18.80 -1.73
C LEU A 187 10.83 19.61 -2.56
N LYS A 188 11.95 20.06 -1.97
CA LYS A 188 12.99 20.82 -2.70
C LYS A 188 13.55 20.07 -3.90
N VAL A 189 13.78 18.75 -3.72
CA VAL A 189 14.27 17.88 -4.80
C VAL A 189 13.24 17.81 -5.93
N PHE A 190 11.99 17.55 -5.62
CA PHE A 190 10.94 17.42 -6.63
C PHE A 190 10.61 18.74 -7.32
N GLU A 191 10.62 19.88 -6.60
CA GLU A 191 10.46 21.22 -7.20
C GLU A 191 11.58 21.53 -8.20
N THR A 192 12.84 21.21 -7.83
CA THR A 192 13.97 21.38 -8.74
C THR A 192 13.82 20.51 -9.99
N LEU A 193 13.36 19.26 -9.84
CA LEU A 193 13.17 18.32 -10.94
C LEU A 193 11.95 18.64 -11.80
N ALA A 194 10.92 19.26 -11.25
CA ALA A 194 9.76 19.70 -12.00
C ALA A 194 10.14 20.75 -13.06
N GLY A 195 11.10 21.61 -12.74
CA GLY A 195 11.57 22.66 -13.63
C GLY A 195 10.44 23.63 -14.08
N PRO A 196 10.74 24.52 -15.02
CA PRO A 196 9.73 25.46 -15.53
C PRO A 196 8.57 24.78 -16.27
N ALA A 197 8.82 23.64 -16.92
CA ALA A 197 7.82 22.89 -17.68
C ALA A 197 6.84 22.11 -16.77
N GLY A 198 7.16 21.93 -15.49
CA GLY A 198 6.29 21.26 -14.54
C GLY A 198 6.09 19.78 -14.85
N ALA A 199 7.17 18.99 -14.94
CA ALA A 199 7.07 17.55 -15.23
C ALA A 199 6.04 16.84 -14.31
N PRO A 200 5.00 16.18 -14.85
CA PRO A 200 3.87 15.65 -14.05
C PRO A 200 4.29 14.75 -12.90
N TRP A 201 5.21 13.81 -13.12
CA TRP A 201 5.71 12.91 -12.09
C TRP A 201 6.42 13.65 -10.95
N ALA A 202 7.13 14.75 -11.25
CA ALA A 202 7.82 15.54 -10.22
C ALA A 202 6.82 16.40 -9.42
N LEU A 203 5.80 16.94 -10.09
CA LEU A 203 4.69 17.62 -9.39
C LEU A 203 3.94 16.67 -8.47
N LEU A 204 3.70 15.42 -8.88
CA LEU A 204 3.10 14.39 -8.00
C LEU A 204 4.03 14.03 -6.85
N GLY A 205 5.36 13.97 -7.08
CA GLY A 205 6.34 13.80 -6.01
C GLY A 205 6.30 14.95 -4.98
N ALA A 206 6.24 16.20 -5.46
CA ALA A 206 6.09 17.38 -4.61
C ALA A 206 4.74 17.37 -3.85
N ALA A 207 3.65 16.96 -4.51
CA ALA A 207 2.34 16.84 -3.87
C ALA A 207 2.36 15.78 -2.75
N ARG A 208 3.03 14.64 -2.94
CA ARG A 208 3.21 13.62 -1.90
C ARG A 208 4.06 14.14 -0.73
N ALA A 209 5.09 14.95 -1.02
CA ALA A 209 5.89 15.59 0.02
C ALA A 209 5.05 16.59 0.84
N GLN A 210 4.22 17.40 0.19
CA GLN A 210 3.28 18.31 0.86
C GLN A 210 2.24 17.54 1.70
N LEU A 211 1.70 16.44 1.16
CA LEU A 211 0.77 15.58 1.90
C LEU A 211 1.44 14.99 3.15
N ALA A 212 2.67 14.47 3.02
CA ALA A 212 3.43 13.94 4.15
C ALA A 212 3.77 15.01 5.21
N ALA A 213 3.83 16.28 4.80
CA ALA A 213 3.98 17.43 5.69
C ALA A 213 2.62 17.97 6.20
N SER A 214 1.50 17.31 5.88
CA SER A 214 0.13 17.73 6.22
C SER A 214 -0.30 19.08 5.61
N HIS A 215 0.35 19.51 4.54
CA HIS A 215 0.02 20.73 3.79
C HIS A 215 -1.00 20.41 2.68
N LEU A 216 -2.23 20.06 3.07
CA LEU A 216 -3.26 19.56 2.14
C LEU A 216 -3.61 20.52 0.99
N PRO A 217 -3.80 21.86 1.22
CA PRO A 217 -4.12 22.80 0.13
C PRO A 217 -3.03 22.87 -0.94
N GLN A 218 -1.75 22.87 -0.52
CA GLN A 218 -0.61 22.92 -1.44
C GLN A 218 -0.50 21.61 -2.25
N ALA A 219 -0.67 20.46 -1.59
CA ALA A 219 -0.71 19.16 -2.26
C ALA A 219 -1.83 19.12 -3.31
N GLN A 220 -3.03 19.59 -2.95
CA GLN A 220 -4.18 19.62 -3.85
C GLN A 220 -3.93 20.51 -5.08
N SER A 221 -3.35 21.70 -4.88
CA SER A 221 -3.01 22.61 -5.99
C SER A 221 -2.06 21.95 -6.99
N LEU A 222 -1.05 21.21 -6.52
CA LEU A 222 -0.11 20.49 -7.38
C LEU A 222 -0.79 19.37 -8.17
N VAL A 223 -1.65 18.59 -7.53
CA VAL A 223 -2.42 17.52 -8.20
C VAL A 223 -3.35 18.10 -9.27
N GLN A 224 -4.05 19.20 -8.97
CA GLN A 224 -4.93 19.85 -9.95
C GLN A 224 -4.17 20.39 -11.16
N ARG A 225 -2.93 20.88 -10.98
CA ARG A 225 -2.07 21.28 -12.10
C ARG A 225 -1.73 20.10 -13.02
N VAL A 226 -1.47 18.92 -12.44
CA VAL A 226 -1.21 17.70 -13.25
C VAL A 226 -2.48 17.30 -13.99
N LEU A 227 -3.63 17.24 -13.32
CA LEU A 227 -4.90 16.86 -13.94
C LEU A 227 -5.39 17.84 -15.02
N ALA A 228 -5.05 19.13 -14.89
CA ALA A 228 -5.35 20.12 -15.92
C ALA A 228 -4.50 19.90 -17.20
N ALA A 229 -3.26 19.45 -17.05
CA ALA A 229 -2.38 19.14 -18.17
C ALA A 229 -2.64 17.74 -18.76
N GLU A 230 -2.89 16.76 -17.89
CA GLU A 230 -3.08 15.35 -18.21
C GLU A 230 -4.33 14.80 -17.51
N PRO A 231 -5.55 15.03 -18.03
CA PRO A 231 -6.79 14.56 -17.39
C PRO A 231 -6.87 13.04 -17.23
N GLY A 232 -6.15 12.27 -18.05
CA GLY A 232 -6.04 10.81 -17.98
C GLY A 232 -4.87 10.31 -17.12
N ASN A 233 -4.28 11.13 -16.26
CA ASN A 233 -3.20 10.67 -15.39
C ASN A 233 -3.77 9.91 -14.19
N ALA A 234 -3.67 8.58 -14.23
CA ALA A 234 -4.25 7.70 -13.21
C ALA A 234 -3.61 7.89 -11.83
N ASP A 235 -2.29 8.14 -11.76
CA ASP A 235 -1.60 8.39 -10.49
C ASP A 235 -2.03 9.73 -9.85
N ALA A 236 -2.34 10.74 -10.69
CA ALA A 236 -2.89 12.00 -10.19
C ALA A 236 -4.29 11.81 -9.59
N HIS A 237 -5.15 10.99 -10.21
CA HIS A 237 -6.44 10.63 -9.65
C HIS A 237 -6.34 9.81 -8.36
N ASP A 238 -5.38 8.88 -8.26
CA ASP A 238 -5.12 8.14 -7.01
C ASP A 238 -4.71 9.09 -5.88
N LEU A 239 -3.83 10.04 -6.17
CA LEU A 239 -3.38 11.02 -5.17
C LEU A 239 -4.49 12.03 -4.82
N GLU A 240 -5.31 12.44 -5.78
CA GLU A 240 -6.53 13.24 -5.55
C GLU A 240 -7.47 12.50 -4.58
N GLY A 241 -7.74 11.23 -4.86
CA GLY A 241 -8.58 10.38 -3.99
C GLY A 241 -8.05 10.31 -2.56
N ARG A 242 -6.74 10.13 -2.39
CA ARG A 242 -6.11 10.11 -1.08
C ARG A 242 -6.24 11.45 -0.35
N LEU A 243 -6.00 12.58 -1.02
CA LEU A 243 -6.17 13.93 -0.46
C LEU A 243 -7.61 14.17 -0.02
N LEU A 244 -8.57 13.74 -0.82
CA LEU A 244 -10.00 13.88 -0.50
C LEU A 244 -10.42 13.02 0.69
N ILE A 245 -9.82 11.84 0.90
CA ILE A 245 -10.01 11.04 2.13
C ILE A 245 -9.52 11.82 3.35
N GLU A 246 -8.31 12.39 3.31
CA GLU A 246 -7.77 13.19 4.42
C GLU A 246 -8.67 14.41 4.74
N GLN A 247 -9.37 14.94 3.72
CA GLN A 247 -10.35 16.01 3.86
C GLN A 247 -11.75 15.50 4.24
N CYS A 248 -11.94 14.20 4.47
CA CYS A 248 -13.23 13.56 4.74
C CYS A 248 -14.29 13.75 3.62
N GLN A 249 -13.85 13.96 2.36
CA GLN A 249 -14.72 14.10 1.19
C GLN A 249 -14.82 12.75 0.45
N PHE A 250 -15.39 11.75 1.11
CA PHE A 250 -15.35 10.35 0.66
C PHE A 250 -16.04 10.10 -0.69
N ASP A 251 -17.17 10.76 -0.95
CA ASP A 251 -17.88 10.63 -2.24
C ASP A 251 -17.02 11.11 -3.40
N ARG A 252 -16.34 12.24 -3.24
CA ARG A 252 -15.42 12.77 -4.24
C ARG A 252 -14.17 11.92 -4.35
N ALA A 253 -13.67 11.38 -3.24
CA ALA A 253 -12.55 10.45 -3.23
C ALA A 253 -12.89 9.19 -4.03
N LEU A 254 -14.08 8.62 -3.85
CA LEU A 254 -14.54 7.47 -4.61
C LEU A 254 -14.59 7.78 -6.12
N GLN A 255 -15.11 8.95 -6.50
CA GLN A 255 -15.14 9.38 -7.91
C GLN A 255 -13.71 9.52 -8.49
N ALA A 256 -12.76 10.07 -7.73
CA ALA A 256 -11.37 10.18 -8.17
C ALA A 256 -10.74 8.79 -8.41
N TYR A 257 -10.90 7.86 -7.46
CA TYR A 257 -10.42 6.48 -7.64
C TYR A 257 -11.12 5.75 -8.80
N GLN A 258 -12.42 5.99 -9.03
CA GLN A 258 -13.13 5.42 -10.18
C GLN A 258 -12.52 5.92 -11.51
N ARG A 259 -12.20 7.21 -11.63
CA ARG A 259 -11.49 7.75 -12.80
C ARG A 259 -10.13 7.09 -12.99
N ALA A 260 -9.39 6.83 -11.92
CA ALA A 260 -8.12 6.10 -12.01
C ALA A 260 -8.32 4.67 -12.55
N VAL A 261 -9.39 3.96 -12.13
CA VAL A 261 -9.74 2.64 -12.67
C VAL A 261 -10.20 2.71 -14.13
N GLU A 262 -10.92 3.76 -14.55
CA GLU A 262 -11.31 3.94 -15.96
C GLU A 262 -10.09 4.04 -16.87
N VAL A 263 -9.01 4.68 -16.42
CA VAL A 263 -7.74 4.74 -17.17
C VAL A 263 -7.02 3.39 -17.18
N THR A 264 -7.05 2.65 -16.07
CA THR A 264 -6.35 1.36 -15.90
C THR A 264 -7.26 0.28 -15.32
N PRO A 265 -8.21 -0.26 -16.10
CA PRO A 265 -9.23 -1.19 -15.61
C PRO A 265 -8.68 -2.50 -15.05
N SER A 266 -7.54 -2.95 -15.56
CA SER A 266 -6.86 -4.18 -15.13
C SER A 266 -5.94 -3.99 -13.92
N CYS A 267 -5.85 -2.79 -13.35
CA CYS A 267 -5.05 -2.58 -12.14
C CYS A 267 -5.75 -3.17 -10.90
N LEU A 268 -5.18 -4.25 -10.37
CA LEU A 268 -5.68 -4.96 -9.20
C LEU A 268 -5.87 -4.03 -7.99
N LEU A 269 -4.83 -3.25 -7.67
CA LEU A 269 -4.81 -2.36 -6.50
C LEU A 269 -5.90 -1.29 -6.56
N ARG A 270 -6.11 -0.66 -7.74
CA ARG A 270 -7.14 0.37 -7.92
C ARG A 270 -8.53 -0.20 -7.75
N ASN A 271 -8.80 -1.41 -8.28
CA ASN A 271 -10.08 -2.10 -8.07
C ASN A 271 -10.30 -2.42 -6.58
N GLN A 272 -9.28 -2.85 -5.85
CA GLN A 272 -9.38 -3.08 -4.40
C GLN A 272 -9.69 -1.77 -3.65
N HIS A 273 -9.04 -0.66 -3.99
CA HIS A 273 -9.28 0.64 -3.36
C HIS A 273 -10.71 1.16 -3.58
N VAL A 274 -11.18 1.13 -4.84
CA VAL A 274 -12.57 1.53 -5.16
C VAL A 274 -13.56 0.63 -4.43
N GLY A 275 -13.34 -0.68 -4.47
CA GLY A 275 -14.22 -1.65 -3.83
C GLY A 275 -14.32 -1.47 -2.32
N ALA A 276 -13.19 -1.30 -1.63
CA ALA A 276 -13.15 -1.09 -0.19
C ALA A 276 -13.80 0.25 0.20
N LEU A 277 -13.45 1.35 -0.49
CA LEU A 277 -14.04 2.66 -0.20
C LEU A 277 -15.55 2.67 -0.43
N ALA A 278 -16.02 2.10 -1.56
CA ALA A 278 -17.44 1.98 -1.86
C ALA A 278 -18.18 1.13 -0.81
N PHE A 279 -17.55 0.07 -0.28
CA PHE A 279 -18.11 -0.72 0.82
C PHE A 279 -18.34 0.14 2.06
N TYR A 280 -17.32 0.89 2.50
CA TYR A 280 -17.43 1.77 3.68
C TYR A 280 -18.38 2.95 3.45
N GLN A 281 -18.64 3.34 2.22
CA GLN A 281 -19.63 4.35 1.83
C GLN A 281 -21.06 3.78 1.65
N GLY A 282 -21.26 2.45 1.74
CA GLY A 282 -22.55 1.82 1.56
C GLY A 282 -22.98 1.65 0.11
N GLN A 283 -22.10 1.89 -0.82
CA GLN A 283 -22.38 1.73 -2.24
C GLN A 283 -22.19 0.26 -2.66
N ALA A 284 -23.05 -0.62 -2.15
CA ALA A 284 -22.91 -2.08 -2.26
C ALA A 284 -22.71 -2.59 -3.69
N ARG A 285 -23.42 -2.01 -4.68
CA ARG A 285 -23.28 -2.41 -6.09
C ARG A 285 -21.91 -2.08 -6.66
N VAL A 286 -21.41 -0.89 -6.37
CA VAL A 286 -20.07 -0.44 -6.80
C VAL A 286 -19.01 -1.29 -6.12
N ALA A 287 -19.13 -1.50 -4.80
CA ALA A 287 -18.23 -2.34 -4.03
C ALA A 287 -18.16 -3.77 -4.60
N ALA A 288 -19.30 -4.43 -4.80
CA ALA A 288 -19.36 -5.79 -5.34
C ALA A 288 -18.70 -5.87 -6.73
N LYS A 289 -18.98 -4.92 -7.63
CA LYS A 289 -18.40 -4.87 -8.98
C LYS A 289 -16.86 -4.86 -8.91
N HIS A 290 -16.28 -3.93 -8.14
CA HIS A 290 -14.83 -3.73 -8.15
C HIS A 290 -14.08 -4.77 -7.29
N LEU A 291 -14.66 -5.24 -6.17
CA LEU A 291 -14.07 -6.34 -5.41
C LEU A 291 -14.08 -7.65 -6.20
N SER A 292 -15.18 -7.96 -6.92
CA SER A 292 -15.23 -9.14 -7.80
C SER A 292 -14.23 -9.03 -8.96
N ALA A 293 -14.09 -7.85 -9.56
CA ALA A 293 -13.07 -7.60 -10.58
C ALA A 293 -11.66 -7.83 -10.02
N ALA A 294 -11.37 -7.36 -8.81
CA ALA A 294 -10.08 -7.58 -8.16
C ALA A 294 -9.80 -9.08 -7.91
N VAL A 295 -10.81 -9.85 -7.49
CA VAL A 295 -10.67 -11.31 -7.34
C VAL A 295 -10.35 -11.97 -8.68
N SER A 296 -11.05 -11.59 -9.73
CA SER A 296 -10.83 -12.14 -11.08
C SER A 296 -9.49 -11.78 -11.66
N LEU A 297 -9.00 -10.55 -11.38
CA LEU A 297 -7.70 -10.07 -11.85
C LEU A 297 -6.53 -10.75 -11.17
N GLY A 298 -6.63 -11.04 -9.87
CA GLY A 298 -5.41 -11.44 -9.20
C GLY A 298 -5.53 -12.12 -7.83
N VAL A 299 -6.54 -12.97 -7.59
CA VAL A 299 -6.64 -13.72 -6.31
C VAL A 299 -5.41 -14.61 -6.05
N GLN A 300 -4.67 -14.97 -7.10
CA GLN A 300 -3.44 -15.75 -7.01
C GLN A 300 -2.19 -14.88 -6.82
N SER A 301 -2.28 -13.60 -7.09
CA SER A 301 -1.19 -12.64 -6.94
C SER A 301 -0.89 -12.37 -5.46
N LYS A 302 0.38 -12.18 -5.12
CA LYS A 302 0.81 -11.69 -3.80
C LYS A 302 0.43 -10.20 -3.58
N LEU A 303 0.03 -9.48 -4.64
CA LEU A 303 -0.53 -8.12 -4.54
C LEU A 303 -1.99 -8.12 -4.07
N PHE A 304 -2.63 -9.30 -4.09
CA PHE A 304 -4.01 -9.42 -3.69
C PHE A 304 -4.15 -9.25 -2.18
N ASP A 305 -5.06 -8.38 -1.76
CA ASP A 305 -5.41 -8.21 -0.36
C ASP A 305 -6.61 -9.09 0.00
N ALA A 306 -6.40 -10.03 0.92
CA ALA A 306 -7.44 -10.97 1.38
C ALA A 306 -8.64 -10.26 2.04
N LEU A 307 -8.51 -9.02 2.49
CA LEU A 307 -9.63 -8.19 2.93
C LEU A 307 -10.71 -8.09 1.85
N THR A 308 -10.33 -8.08 0.57
CA THR A 308 -11.26 -8.09 -0.58
C THR A 308 -12.28 -9.22 -0.47
N LEU A 309 -11.84 -10.43 -0.11
CA LEU A 309 -12.72 -11.59 0.07
C LEU A 309 -13.63 -11.45 1.30
N ALA A 310 -13.12 -10.89 2.38
CA ALA A 310 -13.91 -10.65 3.58
C ALA A 310 -15.00 -9.59 3.35
N LEU A 311 -14.69 -8.51 2.62
CA LEU A 311 -15.67 -7.49 2.23
C LEU A 311 -16.72 -8.05 1.28
N LEU A 312 -16.32 -8.90 0.31
CA LEU A 312 -17.27 -9.62 -0.55
C LEU A 312 -18.18 -10.56 0.25
N ALA A 313 -17.63 -11.29 1.22
CA ALA A 313 -18.42 -12.15 2.09
C ALA A 313 -19.48 -11.36 2.87
N LEU A 314 -19.14 -10.16 3.37
CA LEU A 314 -20.10 -9.25 4.02
C LEU A 314 -21.21 -8.81 3.04
N LEU A 315 -20.87 -8.51 1.79
CA LEU A 315 -21.84 -8.11 0.76
C LEU A 315 -22.74 -9.28 0.37
N HIS A 316 -22.20 -10.49 0.18
CA HIS A 316 -23.00 -11.69 -0.10
C HIS A 316 -23.95 -12.05 1.06
N ALA A 317 -23.46 -11.92 2.32
CA ALA A 317 -24.31 -12.11 3.50
C ALA A 317 -25.46 -11.08 3.53
N ASP A 318 -25.19 -9.82 3.16
CA ASP A 318 -26.18 -8.75 3.09
C ASP A 318 -27.23 -8.98 2.00
N ALA A 319 -26.82 -9.63 0.91
CA ALA A 319 -27.70 -9.99 -0.22
C ALA A 319 -28.41 -11.34 -0.04
N ASN A 320 -28.18 -12.05 1.07
CA ASN A 320 -28.62 -13.43 1.30
C ASN A 320 -28.13 -14.40 0.19
N ASP A 321 -26.98 -14.11 -0.41
CA ASP A 321 -26.35 -14.93 -1.44
C ASP A 321 -25.42 -15.98 -0.80
N LEU A 322 -26.02 -17.12 -0.39
CA LEU A 322 -25.27 -18.21 0.22
C LEU A 322 -24.25 -18.86 -0.73
N PRO A 323 -24.50 -19.06 -2.04
CA PRO A 323 -23.50 -19.54 -2.98
C PRO A 323 -22.27 -18.62 -3.07
N GLY A 324 -22.48 -17.32 -3.22
CA GLY A 324 -21.40 -16.32 -3.25
C GLY A 324 -20.60 -16.28 -1.95
N LEU A 325 -21.28 -16.34 -0.80
CA LEU A 325 -20.65 -16.39 0.52
C LEU A 325 -19.77 -17.64 0.67
N ARG A 326 -20.25 -18.82 0.26
CA ARG A 326 -19.45 -20.06 0.25
C ARG A 326 -18.24 -19.97 -0.68
N GLY A 327 -18.40 -19.35 -1.85
CA GLY A 327 -17.31 -19.11 -2.78
C GLY A 327 -16.21 -18.26 -2.17
N ALA A 328 -16.56 -17.12 -1.58
CA ALA A 328 -15.62 -16.23 -0.89
C ALA A 328 -14.92 -16.92 0.28
N ALA A 329 -15.67 -17.70 1.09
CA ALA A 329 -15.11 -18.47 2.19
C ALA A 329 -14.10 -19.52 1.71
N GLY A 330 -14.42 -20.26 0.63
CA GLY A 330 -13.53 -21.25 0.03
C GLY A 330 -12.24 -20.66 -0.50
N GLN A 331 -12.33 -19.53 -1.21
CA GLN A 331 -11.17 -18.80 -1.73
C GLN A 331 -10.28 -18.25 -0.59
N LEU A 332 -10.89 -17.72 0.47
CA LEU A 332 -10.14 -17.23 1.62
C LEU A 332 -9.42 -18.35 2.38
N ALA A 333 -10.04 -19.51 2.53
CA ALA A 333 -9.43 -20.69 3.12
C ALA A 333 -8.23 -21.18 2.30
N GLN A 334 -8.35 -21.23 0.96
CA GLN A 334 -7.25 -21.56 0.05
C GLN A 334 -6.11 -20.53 0.16
N TYR A 335 -6.45 -19.24 0.21
CA TYR A 335 -5.46 -18.17 0.35
C TYR A 335 -4.69 -18.30 1.68
N ARG A 336 -5.38 -18.58 2.79
CA ARG A 336 -4.77 -18.82 4.10
C ARG A 336 -3.82 -20.03 4.10
N GLN A 337 -4.16 -21.11 3.41
CA GLN A 337 -3.28 -22.28 3.31
C GLN A 337 -1.93 -21.95 2.67
N ARG A 338 -1.90 -21.02 1.72
CA ARG A 338 -0.66 -20.56 1.06
C ARG A 338 0.22 -19.72 1.99
N PHE A 339 -0.37 -19.01 2.94
CA PHE A 339 0.30 -18.12 3.90
C PHE A 339 -0.01 -18.56 5.34
N SER A 340 0.36 -19.82 5.65
CA SER A 340 0.13 -20.41 6.97
C SER A 340 0.92 -19.64 8.06
N GLY A 341 0.26 -19.34 9.18
CA GLY A 341 0.87 -18.59 10.30
C GLY A 341 0.43 -17.14 10.42
N SER A 342 -0.25 -16.57 9.41
CA SER A 342 -0.74 -15.19 9.48
C SER A 342 -1.94 -15.06 10.41
N LEU A 343 -1.78 -14.36 11.54
CA LEU A 343 -2.87 -14.03 12.46
C LEU A 343 -3.96 -13.17 11.80
N ARG A 344 -3.56 -12.29 10.88
CA ARG A 344 -4.48 -11.49 10.09
C ARG A 344 -5.41 -12.34 9.24
N LEU A 345 -4.85 -13.29 8.46
CA LEU A 345 -5.64 -14.16 7.59
C LEU A 345 -6.54 -15.10 8.41
N MET A 346 -6.05 -15.57 9.56
CA MET A 346 -6.87 -16.36 10.48
C MET A 346 -8.10 -15.58 10.96
N ARG A 347 -7.96 -14.30 11.34
CA ARG A 347 -9.07 -13.44 11.74
C ARG A 347 -10.06 -13.19 10.61
N LEU A 348 -9.56 -12.91 9.40
CA LEU A 348 -10.41 -12.72 8.22
C LEU A 348 -11.24 -13.97 7.93
N GLU A 349 -10.61 -15.16 7.96
CA GLU A 349 -11.29 -16.44 7.77
C GLU A 349 -12.34 -16.69 8.85
N GLN A 350 -11.98 -16.52 10.13
CA GLN A 350 -12.92 -16.67 11.25
C GLN A 350 -14.10 -15.70 11.12
N GLY A 351 -13.87 -14.46 10.71
CA GLY A 351 -14.92 -13.48 10.45
C GLY A 351 -15.87 -13.92 9.33
N VAL A 352 -15.35 -14.49 8.25
CA VAL A 352 -16.19 -15.04 7.17
C VAL A 352 -16.95 -16.29 7.63
N GLN A 353 -16.36 -17.12 8.50
CA GLN A 353 -17.05 -18.27 9.11
C GLN A 353 -18.23 -17.84 10.01
N VAL A 354 -18.12 -16.71 10.73
CA VAL A 354 -19.27 -16.15 11.49
C VAL A 354 -20.47 -15.92 10.56
N LEU A 355 -20.24 -15.30 9.40
CA LEU A 355 -21.29 -15.02 8.42
C LEU A 355 -21.86 -16.32 7.81
N LEU A 356 -20.99 -17.26 7.49
CA LEU A 356 -21.39 -18.53 6.88
C LEU A 356 -22.25 -19.37 7.86
N ARG A 357 -21.84 -19.51 9.14
CA ARG A 357 -22.62 -20.21 10.16
C ARG A 357 -23.99 -19.57 10.37
N LYS A 358 -24.06 -18.23 10.40
CA LYS A 358 -25.33 -17.51 10.46
C LYS A 358 -26.22 -17.82 9.26
N ALA A 359 -25.68 -17.75 8.04
CA ALA A 359 -26.43 -18.00 6.81
C ALA A 359 -26.90 -19.47 6.68
N GLU A 360 -26.21 -20.42 7.33
CA GLU A 360 -26.58 -21.83 7.43
C GLU A 360 -27.60 -22.13 8.57
N GLY A 361 -28.10 -21.10 9.25
CA GLY A 361 -29.06 -21.25 10.36
C GLY A 361 -28.43 -21.68 11.70
N LYS A 362 -27.11 -21.70 11.80
CA LYS A 362 -26.35 -22.08 12.99
C LYS A 362 -26.01 -20.85 13.85
N ALA A 363 -27.05 -20.20 14.39
CA ALA A 363 -26.93 -18.92 15.08
C ALA A 363 -26.01 -18.99 16.32
N ASP A 364 -26.10 -20.07 17.10
CA ASP A 364 -25.31 -20.23 18.33
C ASP A 364 -23.81 -20.40 18.00
N GLU A 365 -23.45 -21.21 16.98
CA GLU A 365 -22.06 -21.36 16.53
C GLU A 365 -21.50 -20.04 16.01
N SER A 366 -22.31 -19.28 15.25
CA SER A 366 -21.95 -17.96 14.75
C SER A 366 -21.64 -16.98 15.89
N LEU A 367 -22.50 -16.94 16.91
CA LEU A 367 -22.35 -16.05 18.05
C LEU A 367 -21.13 -16.41 18.92
N GLU A 368 -20.88 -17.71 19.13
CA GLU A 368 -19.70 -18.19 19.83
C GLU A 368 -18.40 -17.78 19.15
N LEU A 369 -18.31 -17.94 17.81
CA LEU A 369 -17.16 -17.48 17.01
C LEU A 369 -16.99 -15.96 17.11
N LEU A 370 -18.09 -15.21 17.06
CA LEU A 370 -18.05 -13.74 17.17
C LEU A 370 -17.55 -13.29 18.55
N ARG A 371 -17.96 -13.94 19.64
CA ARG A 371 -17.47 -13.68 21.00
C ARG A 371 -15.97 -13.98 21.13
N ARG A 372 -15.49 -15.09 20.54
CA ARG A 372 -14.05 -15.42 20.50
C ARG A 372 -13.24 -14.36 19.78
N LEU A 373 -13.73 -13.87 18.63
CA LEU A 373 -13.08 -12.76 17.92
C LEU A 373 -13.07 -11.49 18.77
N SER A 374 -14.17 -11.20 19.48
CA SER A 374 -14.28 -10.03 20.36
C SER A 374 -13.27 -10.04 21.50
N ALA A 375 -12.95 -11.21 22.03
CA ALA A 375 -11.95 -11.36 23.09
C ALA A 375 -10.55 -10.90 22.67
N THR A 376 -10.23 -10.92 21.35
CA THR A 376 -8.95 -10.46 20.83
C THR A 376 -8.82 -8.94 20.68
N ALA A 377 -9.88 -8.17 20.94
CA ALA A 377 -9.88 -6.69 20.73
C ALA A 377 -8.88 -5.93 21.63
N GLY A 378 -8.39 -6.59 22.71
CA GLY A 378 -7.35 -6.06 23.59
C GLY A 378 -5.93 -6.33 23.15
N ASP A 379 -5.73 -7.24 22.20
CA ASP A 379 -4.39 -7.67 21.79
C ASP A 379 -3.62 -6.55 21.05
N ASP A 380 -2.30 -6.53 21.21
CA ASP A 380 -1.43 -5.61 20.48
C ASP A 380 -1.54 -5.79 18.95
N ALA A 381 -1.72 -7.05 18.52
CA ALA A 381 -1.88 -7.40 17.12
C ALA A 381 -3.29 -7.11 16.54
N PHE A 382 -4.23 -6.60 17.34
CA PHE A 382 -5.56 -6.21 16.90
C PHE A 382 -5.47 -4.82 16.26
N ASP A 383 -5.60 -4.75 14.94
CA ASP A 383 -5.44 -3.55 14.14
C ASP A 383 -6.79 -2.93 13.71
N LEU A 384 -6.73 -1.80 12.99
CA LEU A 384 -7.90 -1.10 12.46
C LEU A 384 -8.73 -1.99 11.52
N GLU A 385 -8.10 -2.88 10.75
CA GLU A 385 -8.81 -3.81 9.87
C GLU A 385 -9.62 -4.84 10.66
N ALA A 386 -9.01 -5.39 11.72
CA ALA A 386 -9.71 -6.29 12.63
C ALA A 386 -10.89 -5.58 13.33
N ALA A 387 -10.71 -4.30 13.72
CA ALA A 387 -11.76 -3.48 14.29
C ALA A 387 -12.92 -3.28 13.31
N ASN A 388 -12.65 -2.90 12.07
CA ASN A 388 -13.66 -2.73 11.02
C ASN A 388 -14.41 -4.03 10.73
N LEU A 389 -13.69 -5.15 10.61
CA LEU A 389 -14.31 -6.46 10.40
C LEU A 389 -15.23 -6.81 11.57
N LEU A 390 -14.74 -6.68 12.80
CA LEU A 390 -15.50 -7.03 14.00
C LEU A 390 -16.76 -6.18 14.15
N LEU A 391 -16.67 -4.87 13.95
CA LEU A 391 -17.84 -3.97 13.94
C LEU A 391 -18.83 -4.33 12.84
N GLY A 392 -18.34 -4.65 11.64
CA GLY A 392 -19.18 -5.10 10.53
C GLY A 392 -19.91 -6.41 10.80
N LEU A 393 -19.28 -7.33 11.52
CA LEU A 393 -19.89 -8.61 11.95
C LEU A 393 -20.95 -8.38 13.03
N TRP A 394 -20.65 -7.60 14.06
CA TRP A 394 -21.62 -7.25 15.10
C TRP A 394 -22.84 -6.53 14.56
N ALA A 395 -22.65 -5.60 13.64
CA ALA A 395 -23.77 -4.91 12.98
C ALA A 395 -24.71 -5.85 12.20
N ARG A 396 -24.31 -7.10 12.00
CA ARG A 396 -25.08 -8.18 11.35
C ARG A 396 -25.52 -9.29 12.31
N ALA A 397 -25.12 -9.23 13.58
CA ALA A 397 -25.55 -10.17 14.60
C ALA A 397 -27.07 -10.01 14.89
N PRO A 398 -27.77 -11.02 15.44
CA PRO A 398 -29.16 -10.90 15.84
C PRO A 398 -29.39 -9.74 16.82
N GLU A 399 -30.49 -9.01 16.68
CA GLU A 399 -30.75 -7.81 17.49
C GLU A 399 -30.72 -8.07 19.00
N GLY A 400 -31.28 -9.17 19.47
CA GLY A 400 -31.29 -9.53 20.89
C GLY A 400 -29.90 -9.82 21.50
N THR A 401 -28.85 -9.96 20.67
CA THR A 401 -27.47 -10.20 21.15
C THR A 401 -26.61 -8.92 21.15
N ARG A 402 -27.10 -7.82 20.59
CA ARG A 402 -26.36 -6.56 20.42
C ARG A 402 -26.51 -5.59 21.61
N LEU A 403 -27.50 -5.81 22.46
CA LEU A 403 -27.86 -4.88 23.51
C LEU A 403 -27.39 -5.42 24.90
N GLY A 404 -26.11 -5.18 25.20
CA GLY A 404 -25.56 -5.48 26.50
C GLY A 404 -24.38 -4.60 26.85
N ALA A 405 -24.15 -4.39 28.13
CA ALA A 405 -23.02 -3.60 28.63
C ALA A 405 -21.67 -4.09 28.08
N GLU A 406 -21.53 -5.37 27.82
CA GLU A 406 -20.33 -5.98 27.23
C GLU A 406 -20.12 -5.53 25.78
N HIS A 407 -21.19 -5.43 24.98
CA HIS A 407 -21.11 -4.96 23.60
C HIS A 407 -20.74 -3.48 23.55
N GLU A 408 -21.37 -2.64 24.38
CA GLU A 408 -21.01 -1.23 24.50
C GLU A 408 -19.54 -1.07 24.93
N ALA A 409 -19.10 -1.80 25.95
CA ALA A 409 -17.71 -1.75 26.42
C ALA A 409 -16.70 -2.16 25.32
N LEU A 410 -17.03 -3.17 24.50
CA LEU A 410 -16.22 -3.57 23.34
C LEU A 410 -16.13 -2.45 22.30
N VAL A 411 -17.27 -1.87 21.92
CA VAL A 411 -17.33 -0.79 20.91
C VAL A 411 -16.57 0.44 21.40
N ARG A 412 -16.76 0.83 22.69
CA ARG A 412 -16.03 1.94 23.30
C ARG A 412 -14.52 1.70 23.32
N ARG A 413 -14.07 0.49 23.65
CA ARG A 413 -12.65 0.10 23.61
C ARG A 413 -12.08 0.27 22.20
N ILE A 414 -12.81 -0.20 21.17
CA ILE A 414 -12.42 -0.03 19.76
C ILE A 414 -12.39 1.45 19.39
N GLY A 415 -13.44 2.20 19.70
CA GLY A 415 -13.57 3.62 19.38
C GLY A 415 -12.47 4.47 20.02
N LEU A 416 -12.21 4.32 21.32
CA LEU A 416 -11.18 5.06 22.03
C LEU A 416 -9.77 4.74 21.51
N ARG A 417 -9.52 3.49 21.06
CA ARG A 417 -8.23 3.09 20.49
C ARG A 417 -8.04 3.60 19.05
N PHE A 418 -9.07 3.54 18.22
CA PHE A 418 -8.91 3.74 16.76
C PHE A 418 -9.51 5.03 16.21
N CYS A 419 -10.38 5.77 16.90
CA CYS A 419 -10.87 7.07 16.43
C CYS A 419 -9.76 8.13 16.54
N SER A 420 -8.70 7.99 15.74
CA SER A 420 -7.52 8.86 15.77
C SER A 420 -7.62 10.06 14.82
N SER A 421 -8.42 9.97 13.76
CA SER A 421 -8.73 11.07 12.86
C SER A 421 -10.20 11.00 12.45
N ARG A 422 -10.72 12.11 11.90
CA ARG A 422 -12.10 12.13 11.38
C ARG A 422 -12.27 11.08 10.26
N ALA A 423 -11.29 10.96 9.37
CA ALA A 423 -11.35 9.99 8.27
C ALA A 423 -11.41 8.54 8.77
N ILE A 424 -10.58 8.17 9.75
CA ILE A 424 -10.57 6.82 10.32
C ILE A 424 -11.88 6.54 11.07
N SER A 425 -12.40 7.53 11.81
CA SER A 425 -13.68 7.39 12.50
C SER A 425 -14.85 7.16 11.56
N GLU A 426 -14.89 7.86 10.42
CA GLU A 426 -15.90 7.65 9.36
C GLU A 426 -15.81 6.23 8.76
N VAL A 427 -14.62 5.67 8.59
CA VAL A 427 -14.45 4.29 8.11
C VAL A 427 -14.97 3.28 9.13
N LEU A 428 -14.69 3.46 10.43
CA LEU A 428 -15.24 2.63 11.51
C LEU A 428 -16.77 2.71 11.55
N MET A 429 -17.32 3.91 11.49
CA MET A 429 -18.77 4.12 11.44
C MET A 429 -19.38 3.51 10.17
N GLY A 430 -18.66 3.60 9.04
CA GLY A 430 -19.04 2.96 7.78
C GLY A 430 -19.14 1.44 7.88
N ALA A 431 -18.24 0.78 8.62
CA ALA A 431 -18.30 -0.65 8.87
C ALA A 431 -19.52 -1.02 9.73
N ALA A 432 -19.85 -0.19 10.72
CA ALA A 432 -20.94 -0.39 11.67
C ALA A 432 -22.30 0.20 11.22
N ARG A 433 -22.40 0.79 10.03
CA ARG A 433 -23.56 1.61 9.58
C ARG A 433 -24.95 0.99 9.73
N ARG A 434 -25.03 -0.35 9.81
CA ARG A 434 -26.29 -1.09 10.01
C ARG A 434 -26.80 -1.04 11.45
N ASP A 435 -26.00 -0.52 12.37
CA ASP A 435 -26.34 -0.39 13.78
C ASP A 435 -26.13 1.07 14.22
N ALA A 436 -27.21 1.84 14.24
CA ALA A 436 -27.18 3.27 14.57
C ALA A 436 -26.61 3.53 15.97
N THR A 437 -26.91 2.64 16.92
CA THR A 437 -26.44 2.76 18.31
C THR A 437 -24.91 2.63 18.37
N VAL A 438 -24.33 1.68 17.62
CA VAL A 438 -22.87 1.52 17.54
C VAL A 438 -22.23 2.76 16.90
N VAL A 439 -22.85 3.34 15.87
CA VAL A 439 -22.39 4.57 15.24
C VAL A 439 -22.38 5.72 16.24
N GLU A 440 -23.43 5.89 17.06
CA GLU A 440 -23.50 6.90 18.12
C GLU A 440 -22.39 6.73 19.16
N TRP A 441 -22.12 5.50 19.60
CA TRP A 441 -21.03 5.23 20.53
C TRP A 441 -19.65 5.56 19.94
N LEU A 442 -19.42 5.25 18.67
CA LEU A 442 -18.17 5.61 17.98
C LEU A 442 -18.02 7.14 17.84
N GLN A 443 -19.10 7.85 17.54
CA GLN A 443 -19.11 9.32 17.52
C GLN A 443 -18.78 9.89 18.92
N ALA A 444 -19.36 9.35 19.98
CA ALA A 444 -19.04 9.75 21.34
C ALA A 444 -17.55 9.52 21.68
N CYS A 445 -16.97 8.40 21.25
CA CYS A 445 -15.54 8.13 21.40
C CYS A 445 -14.68 9.16 20.63
N GLN A 446 -15.03 9.48 19.39
CA GLN A 446 -14.34 10.51 18.59
C GLN A 446 -14.34 11.86 19.29
N HIS A 447 -15.49 12.29 19.82
CA HIS A 447 -15.60 13.54 20.58
C HIS A 447 -14.76 13.51 21.87
N SER A 448 -14.77 12.39 22.59
CA SER A 448 -13.98 12.21 23.81
C SER A 448 -12.48 12.37 23.53
N ILE A 449 -11.96 11.71 22.50
CA ILE A 449 -10.55 11.83 22.09
C ILE A 449 -10.22 13.26 21.67
N GLY A 450 -11.13 13.93 20.94
CA GLY A 450 -11.02 15.36 20.59
C GLY A 450 -10.89 16.25 21.83
N ALA A 451 -11.78 16.09 22.79
CA ALA A 451 -11.80 16.87 24.02
C ALA A 451 -10.54 16.68 24.90
N VAL A 452 -9.99 15.45 24.95
CA VAL A 452 -8.70 15.20 25.63
C VAL A 452 -7.57 15.95 24.92
N ALA A 453 -7.53 15.88 23.60
CA ALA A 453 -6.51 16.54 22.79
C ALA A 453 -6.54 18.08 22.94
N GLU A 454 -7.75 18.68 22.96
CA GLU A 454 -7.96 20.12 23.14
C GLU A 454 -7.53 20.57 24.54
N ARG A 455 -7.98 19.90 25.59
CA ARG A 455 -7.58 20.22 26.97
C ARG A 455 -6.08 20.11 27.19
N ALA A 456 -5.42 19.15 26.57
CA ALA A 456 -3.96 19.04 26.64
C ALA A 456 -3.28 20.23 25.94
N MET A 457 -3.82 20.67 24.80
CA MET A 457 -3.29 21.83 24.07
C MET A 457 -3.50 23.13 24.87
N GLU A 458 -4.66 23.31 25.51
CA GLU A 458 -4.93 24.45 26.38
C GLU A 458 -3.91 24.56 27.52
N ARG A 459 -3.61 23.43 28.22
CA ARG A 459 -2.58 23.37 29.27
C ARG A 459 -1.20 23.72 28.71
N PHE A 460 -0.85 23.17 27.55
CA PHE A 460 0.42 23.47 26.90
C PHE A 460 0.57 24.96 26.56
N VAL A 461 -0.47 25.58 26.01
CA VAL A 461 -0.49 27.03 25.70
C VAL A 461 -0.41 27.87 26.97
N ALA A 462 -0.98 27.40 28.08
CA ALA A 462 -0.87 28.04 29.39
C ALA A 462 0.52 27.88 30.04
N GLY A 463 1.46 27.17 29.40
CA GLY A 463 2.82 26.95 29.88
C GLY A 463 3.00 25.71 30.75
N ASP A 464 1.94 24.95 31.04
CA ASP A 464 1.98 23.75 31.88
C ASP A 464 2.17 22.50 31.00
N THR A 465 3.36 22.36 30.42
CA THR A 465 3.73 21.22 29.59
C THR A 465 3.67 19.88 30.34
N PRO A 466 4.16 19.76 31.60
CA PRO A 466 4.07 18.49 32.33
C PRO A 466 2.64 18.01 32.53
N ALA A 467 1.70 18.87 32.91
CA ALA A 467 0.31 18.51 33.08
C ALA A 467 -0.39 18.18 31.75
N ALA A 468 0.00 18.85 30.65
CA ALA A 468 -0.48 18.51 29.31
C ALA A 468 -0.07 17.08 28.90
N LEU A 469 1.21 16.73 29.10
CA LEU A 469 1.73 15.40 28.78
C LEU A 469 1.15 14.32 29.70
N ALA A 470 1.01 14.59 31.00
CA ALA A 470 0.40 13.65 31.95
C ALA A 470 -1.04 13.32 31.54
N LEU A 471 -1.87 14.32 31.20
CA LEU A 471 -3.24 14.13 30.75
C LEU A 471 -3.34 13.21 29.50
N LEU A 472 -2.45 13.40 28.53
CA LEU A 472 -2.41 12.58 27.31
C LEU A 472 -1.96 11.14 27.64
N LEU A 473 -0.90 10.98 28.43
CA LEU A 473 -0.34 9.68 28.77
C LEU A 473 -1.31 8.83 29.60
N ASP A 474 -2.02 9.41 30.54
CA ASP A 474 -3.02 8.69 31.32
C ASP A 474 -4.11 8.07 30.43
N CYS A 475 -4.58 8.83 29.43
CA CYS A 475 -5.53 8.33 28.46
C CYS A 475 -4.92 7.25 27.53
N VAL A 476 -3.68 7.46 27.09
CA VAL A 476 -2.99 6.56 26.15
C VAL A 476 -2.63 5.22 26.81
N ARG A 477 -2.33 5.20 28.11
CA ARG A 477 -2.07 3.96 28.87
C ARG A 477 -3.29 3.05 28.93
N GLU A 478 -4.45 3.65 29.05
CA GLU A 478 -5.72 2.90 29.06
C GLU A 478 -6.15 2.51 27.64
N HIS A 479 -6.05 3.45 26.70
CA HIS A 479 -6.45 3.28 25.32
C HIS A 479 -5.37 3.87 24.38
N PRO A 480 -4.47 3.03 23.80
CA PRO A 480 -3.39 3.51 22.94
C PRO A 480 -3.91 4.08 21.62
N ASN A 481 -4.24 5.37 21.62
CA ASN A 481 -4.77 6.12 20.49
C ASN A 481 -3.65 6.87 19.76
N ALA A 482 -3.52 6.64 18.45
CA ALA A 482 -2.44 7.20 17.64
C ALA A 482 -2.38 8.74 17.69
N LYS A 483 -3.53 9.43 17.64
CA LYS A 483 -3.59 10.90 17.71
C LYS A 483 -3.01 11.45 19.01
N LEU A 484 -3.37 10.83 20.13
CA LEU A 484 -2.90 11.30 21.44
C LEU A 484 -1.42 10.98 21.64
N ILE A 485 -0.93 9.82 21.17
CA ILE A 485 0.48 9.46 21.20
C ILE A 485 1.31 10.44 20.37
N GLU A 486 0.91 10.73 19.14
CA GLU A 486 1.56 11.69 18.26
C GLU A 486 1.56 13.11 18.87
N GLN A 487 0.49 13.47 19.57
CA GLN A 487 0.41 14.76 20.26
C GLN A 487 1.39 14.84 21.44
N VAL A 488 1.59 13.77 22.22
CA VAL A 488 2.64 13.72 23.27
C VAL A 488 4.00 14.02 22.66
N LEU A 489 4.36 13.35 21.55
CA LEU A 489 5.62 13.52 20.86
C LEU A 489 5.79 14.94 20.30
N ALA A 490 4.73 15.48 19.69
CA ALA A 490 4.74 16.84 19.12
C ALA A 490 4.89 17.92 20.17
N LEU A 491 4.18 17.83 21.29
CA LEU A 491 4.26 18.81 22.39
C LEU A 491 5.64 18.77 23.05
N GLY A 492 6.20 17.59 23.30
CA GLY A 492 7.56 17.44 23.84
C GLY A 492 8.63 18.03 22.93
N GLN A 493 8.53 17.84 21.62
CA GLN A 493 9.45 18.45 20.65
C GLN A 493 9.31 19.98 20.60
N ARG A 494 8.10 20.52 20.67
CA ARG A 494 7.87 21.97 20.72
C ARG A 494 8.44 22.60 21.99
N ALA A 495 8.23 21.96 23.14
CA ALA A 495 8.79 22.40 24.41
C ALA A 495 10.32 22.43 24.38
N ALA A 496 10.95 21.38 23.86
CA ALA A 496 12.41 21.31 23.71
C ALA A 496 12.95 22.44 22.81
N ARG A 497 12.30 22.69 21.67
CA ARG A 497 12.67 23.81 20.77
C ARG A 497 12.52 25.17 21.44
N ALA A 498 11.46 25.39 22.19
CA ALA A 498 11.20 26.65 22.90
C ALA A 498 12.26 26.90 24.00
N ALA A 499 12.74 25.83 24.65
CA ALA A 499 13.82 25.90 25.65
C ALA A 499 15.24 26.00 25.04
N GLY A 500 15.37 25.92 23.72
CA GLY A 500 16.66 25.96 23.01
C GLY A 500 17.59 24.76 23.27
N VAL A 501 17.00 23.62 23.70
CA VAL A 501 17.72 22.36 23.98
C VAL A 501 17.17 21.22 23.17
N PRO A 502 18.01 20.20 22.81
CA PRO A 502 17.55 19.06 22.00
C PRO A 502 16.48 18.21 22.69
N ALA A 503 16.50 18.16 24.02
CA ALA A 503 15.52 17.46 24.85
C ALA A 503 15.45 18.10 26.24
N LEU A 504 14.26 18.02 26.86
CA LEU A 504 14.08 18.40 28.27
C LEU A 504 14.19 17.12 29.11
N PRO A 505 15.20 17.01 30.00
CA PRO A 505 15.45 15.79 30.79
C PRO A 505 14.24 15.35 31.61
N GLU A 506 13.48 16.31 32.14
CA GLU A 506 12.28 16.07 32.96
C GLU A 506 11.12 15.40 32.15
N LEU A 507 11.08 15.63 30.84
CA LEU A 507 10.03 15.09 29.95
C LEU A 507 10.47 13.79 29.25
N GLN A 508 11.75 13.42 29.38
CA GLN A 508 12.31 12.29 28.65
C GLN A 508 11.58 10.95 28.92
N PRO A 509 11.24 10.58 30.17
CA PRO A 509 10.51 9.35 30.44
C PRO A 509 9.16 9.29 29.71
N ALA A 510 8.40 10.39 29.70
CA ALA A 510 7.13 10.52 29.01
C ALA A 510 7.27 10.36 27.49
N LEU A 511 8.32 10.95 26.93
CA LEU A 511 8.61 10.86 25.49
C LEU A 511 9.07 9.47 25.08
N ASP A 512 9.85 8.80 25.93
CA ASP A 512 10.32 7.42 25.66
C ASP A 512 9.14 6.43 25.74
N GLU A 513 8.25 6.58 26.71
CA GLU A 513 7.00 5.81 26.78
C GLU A 513 6.15 6.03 25.54
N ALA A 514 5.95 7.30 25.12
CA ALA A 514 5.20 7.61 23.91
C ALA A 514 5.84 7.04 22.65
N ARG A 515 7.17 7.02 22.51
CA ARG A 515 7.90 6.38 21.41
C ARG A 515 7.68 4.88 21.35
N GLN A 516 7.71 4.21 22.51
CA GLN A 516 7.44 2.78 22.60
C GLN A 516 5.99 2.45 22.20
N LEU A 517 5.03 3.22 22.70
CA LEU A 517 3.63 3.07 22.34
C LEU A 517 3.39 3.38 20.86
N HIS A 518 4.04 4.40 20.30
CA HIS A 518 3.99 4.71 18.88
C HIS A 518 4.51 3.54 18.04
N ALA A 519 5.65 2.97 18.41
CA ALA A 519 6.22 1.84 17.68
C ALA A 519 5.32 0.59 17.71
N ARG A 520 4.56 0.37 18.79
CA ARG A 520 3.64 -0.77 18.96
C ARG A 520 2.27 -0.55 18.32
N SER A 521 1.70 0.64 18.47
CA SER A 521 0.29 0.91 18.18
C SER A 521 0.04 1.70 16.90
N CYS A 522 0.92 2.67 16.54
CA CYS A 522 0.67 3.56 15.41
C CYS A 522 1.03 2.95 14.06
N ARG A 523 1.88 1.93 14.00
CA ARG A 523 2.13 1.18 12.75
C ARG A 523 0.86 0.51 12.21
N ALA A 524 -0.04 0.11 13.12
CA ALA A 524 -1.30 -0.53 12.78
C ALA A 524 -2.46 0.47 12.54
N ALA A 525 -2.38 1.69 13.07
CA ALA A 525 -3.49 2.66 13.05
C ALA A 525 -3.57 3.53 11.80
N ASN A 526 -2.45 3.73 11.07
CA ASN A 526 -2.36 4.68 9.96
C ASN A 526 -2.81 4.11 8.60
N HIS A 527 -3.31 2.89 8.54
CA HIS A 527 -3.83 2.29 7.30
C HIS A 527 -5.36 2.30 7.31
N ILE A 528 -5.95 3.23 6.57
CA ILE A 528 -7.36 3.13 6.21
C ILE A 528 -7.52 1.80 5.47
N ALA A 529 -8.30 0.89 6.04
CA ALA A 529 -8.42 -0.52 5.68
C ALA A 529 -8.35 -0.76 4.15
N GLY A 530 -7.28 -1.36 3.68
CA GLY A 530 -7.05 -1.73 2.29
C GLY A 530 -6.49 -0.62 1.38
N ILE A 531 -6.68 0.67 1.68
CA ILE A 531 -6.33 1.78 0.76
C ILE A 531 -4.85 2.19 0.84
N GLN A 532 -4.15 1.93 1.93
CA GLN A 532 -2.76 2.36 2.13
C GLN A 532 -1.73 1.21 2.11
N ARG A 533 -2.14 -0.04 1.99
CA ARG A 533 -1.21 -1.19 1.97
C ARG A 533 -0.49 -1.40 0.64
N SER A 534 -0.89 -0.69 -0.42
CA SER A 534 -0.14 -0.73 -1.66
C SER A 534 1.21 -0.02 -1.47
N GLY A 535 2.31 -0.76 -1.57
CA GLY A 535 3.67 -0.19 -1.55
C GLY A 535 3.98 0.72 -2.73
N ARG A 536 2.95 1.10 -3.49
CA ARG A 536 3.02 1.99 -4.63
C ARG A 536 2.62 3.40 -4.24
N SER A 537 3.53 4.33 -4.44
CA SER A 537 3.27 5.75 -4.28
C SER A 537 2.82 6.34 -5.63
N PRO A 538 1.65 6.98 -5.73
CA PRO A 538 1.19 7.60 -6.97
C PRO A 538 2.25 8.52 -7.60
N GLY A 539 2.60 8.29 -8.87
CA GLY A 539 3.65 9.02 -9.59
C GLY A 539 5.08 8.78 -9.12
N GLY A 540 5.29 7.92 -8.12
CA GLY A 540 6.60 7.62 -7.55
C GLY A 540 7.35 6.50 -8.26
N LEU A 541 8.65 6.41 -7.99
CA LEU A 541 9.40 5.17 -8.23
C LEU A 541 8.95 4.13 -7.21
N GLN A 542 8.74 2.92 -7.70
CA GLN A 542 8.41 1.79 -6.83
C GLN A 542 9.66 1.36 -6.05
N LEU A 543 9.78 1.84 -4.82
CA LEU A 543 10.82 1.36 -3.91
C LEU A 543 10.34 0.07 -3.25
N ARG A 544 11.25 -0.89 -3.08
CA ARG A 544 10.97 -2.14 -2.37
C ARG A 544 10.63 -1.86 -0.91
N MET A 545 9.72 -2.63 -0.37
CA MET A 545 9.43 -2.61 1.06
C MET A 545 10.65 -3.13 1.84
N ARG A 546 10.92 -2.58 3.01
CA ARG A 546 11.96 -3.13 3.90
C ARG A 546 11.53 -4.53 4.36
N LYS A 547 12.49 -5.44 4.62
CA LYS A 547 12.18 -6.80 5.11
C LYS A 547 11.26 -6.81 6.33
N GLN A 548 11.34 -5.80 7.21
CA GLN A 548 10.44 -5.64 8.35
C GLN A 548 9.01 -5.23 7.94
N GLU A 549 8.86 -4.49 6.85
CA GLU A 549 7.56 -4.06 6.31
C GLU A 549 6.89 -5.20 5.53
N THR A 550 7.68 -6.04 4.84
CA THR A 550 7.18 -7.25 4.15
C THR A 550 6.66 -8.29 5.13
N ALA A 551 7.33 -8.50 6.26
CA ALA A 551 6.84 -9.40 7.31
C ALA A 551 5.49 -8.93 7.88
N TYR A 552 5.31 -7.62 8.05
CA TYR A 552 4.05 -7.05 8.51
C TYR A 552 2.94 -7.11 7.44
N ALA A 553 3.27 -6.86 6.16
CA ALA A 553 2.32 -6.95 5.04
C ALA A 553 1.90 -8.42 4.77
N ALA A 554 2.80 -9.38 5.00
CA ALA A 554 2.52 -10.80 4.93
C ALA A 554 1.75 -11.34 6.15
N GLY A 555 1.60 -10.53 7.21
CA GLY A 555 0.82 -10.90 8.39
C GLY A 555 1.58 -11.76 9.41
N ALA A 556 2.88 -11.48 9.59
CA ALA A 556 3.65 -12.03 10.69
C ALA A 556 3.20 -11.46 12.04
#